data_7ff8c08956bd868278642ba75c88f0ae
#
_entry.id   7ff8c08956bd868278642ba75c88f0ae
#
_cell.length_a   1.000
_cell.length_b   1.000
_cell.length_c   1.000
_cell.angle_alpha   90.00
_cell.angle_beta   90.00
_cell.angle_gamma   90.00
#
_symmetry.space_group_name_H-M   'P 1'
#
loop_
_entity.id
_entity.type
_entity.pdbx_description
1 polymer ?
#
loop_
_entity_poly.entity_id
_entity_poly.type
_entity_poly.pdbx_seq_one_letter_code
_entity_poly.pdbx_strand_id
1 'polypeptide(L)'
;MKNTNDTELKVNHMFKARLFEMVFSRREELLQLYNAINGTDYQNPEELEINTLQNAIYMSMHNDISFLIDSRLSLYEHQSTYSPNLPLRFLLYVSDLYSDLTKDANLYGTKLVKIPTPKFIIFYNGVEERPDIEYLKLSDMYTREEERYALDLEAVLININPGHNEELMGMCKTLRDYSEYTERVRKYAEEESIDKAVERAITECIKEGILSGFLSKNRAEAKKMSIYEFDEEKHMRQEREASLEEGMEIGIKALIRDNQEGGKTKEEIIIKLVKYFELTEEEAEVYYEKYEECS
;
A
#
# COMPACT_ATOMS: atom_id res chain seq x y z
N MET A 1 12.98 -24.32 -28.68
CA MET A 1 13.02 -22.92 -28.24
C MET A 1 12.54 -22.90 -26.80
N LYS A 2 13.42 -22.84 -25.82
CA LYS A 2 13.10 -22.76 -24.39
C LYS A 2 12.86 -21.29 -24.05
N ASN A 3 11.72 -21.00 -23.45
CA ASN A 3 11.28 -19.67 -23.07
C ASN A 3 12.27 -19.01 -22.09
N THR A 4 12.96 -17.99 -22.56
CA THR A 4 13.85 -17.10 -21.76
C THR A 4 13.07 -16.16 -20.83
N ASN A 5 11.74 -16.07 -20.95
CA ASN A 5 10.89 -15.18 -20.15
C ASN A 5 10.63 -15.69 -18.72
N ASP A 6 10.74 -17.01 -18.46
CA ASP A 6 10.49 -17.56 -17.11
C ASP A 6 11.63 -17.32 -16.11
N THR A 7 12.84 -17.00 -16.61
CA THR A 7 14.01 -16.80 -15.75
C THR A 7 14.11 -15.37 -15.24
N GLU A 8 13.67 -14.38 -16.03
CA GLU A 8 13.67 -12.97 -15.61
C GLU A 8 12.56 -12.65 -14.58
N LEU A 9 11.38 -13.28 -14.72
CA LEU A 9 10.29 -13.15 -13.74
C LEU A 9 10.65 -13.74 -12.37
N LYS A 10 11.39 -14.86 -12.32
CA LYS A 10 11.85 -15.47 -11.06
C LYS A 10 12.93 -14.66 -10.33
N VAL A 11 13.79 -13.94 -11.06
CA VAL A 11 14.85 -13.11 -10.46
C VAL A 11 14.27 -11.84 -9.83
N ASN A 12 13.18 -11.29 -10.38
CA ASN A 12 12.52 -10.08 -9.85
C ASN A 12 11.77 -10.30 -8.52
N HIS A 13 11.32 -11.52 -8.21
CA HIS A 13 10.62 -11.82 -6.96
C HIS A 13 11.54 -11.92 -5.73
N MET A 14 12.84 -12.11 -5.89
CA MET A 14 13.79 -12.24 -4.77
C MET A 14 14.38 -10.91 -4.26
N PHE A 15 14.03 -9.76 -4.85
CA PHE A 15 14.63 -8.46 -4.52
C PHE A 15 13.62 -7.40 -4.02
N LYS A 16 12.48 -7.81 -3.48
CA LYS A 16 11.41 -6.88 -3.03
C LYS A 16 11.46 -6.52 -1.54
N ALA A 17 12.63 -6.44 -0.94
CA ALA A 17 12.72 -5.76 0.35
C ALA A 17 12.45 -4.26 0.10
N ARG A 18 11.32 -3.74 0.57
CA ARG A 18 10.98 -2.32 0.45
C ARG A 18 11.91 -1.50 1.32
N LEU A 19 12.13 -0.25 0.93
CA LEU A 19 12.97 0.66 1.71
C LEU A 19 12.51 0.75 3.17
N PHE A 20 11.20 0.72 3.40
CA PHE A 20 10.60 0.67 4.72
C PHE A 20 11.09 -0.53 5.55
N GLU A 21 11.05 -1.75 4.96
CA GLU A 21 11.58 -2.96 5.61
C GLU A 21 13.07 -2.80 5.97
N MET A 22 13.86 -2.25 5.05
CA MET A 22 15.29 -2.06 5.28
C MET A 22 15.57 -1.09 6.44
N VAL A 23 14.81 0.01 6.53
CA VAL A 23 14.92 1.00 7.60
C VAL A 23 14.54 0.38 8.95
N PHE A 24 13.43 -0.37 9.00
CA PHE A 24 12.91 -1.00 10.22
C PHE A 24 13.37 -2.45 10.43
N SER A 25 14.36 -2.95 9.68
CA SER A 25 14.95 -4.29 9.89
C SER A 25 15.76 -4.38 11.18
N ARG A 26 16.21 -3.26 11.75
CA ARG A 26 16.92 -3.21 13.01
C ARG A 26 15.92 -3.25 14.15
N ARG A 27 16.19 -4.13 15.14
CA ARG A 27 15.31 -4.33 16.32
C ARG A 27 15.09 -3.04 17.12
N GLU A 28 16.11 -2.19 17.21
CA GLU A 28 16.02 -0.91 17.92
C GLU A 28 15.01 0.04 17.26
N GLU A 29 15.09 0.17 15.92
CA GLU A 29 14.18 1.03 15.14
C GLU A 29 12.75 0.48 15.17
N LEU A 30 12.62 -0.85 15.06
CA LEU A 30 11.32 -1.52 15.13
C LEU A 30 10.67 -1.39 16.51
N LEU A 31 11.45 -1.48 17.59
CA LEU A 31 10.96 -1.30 18.95
C LEU A 31 10.50 0.15 19.19
N GLN A 32 11.24 1.14 18.70
CA GLN A 32 10.79 2.53 18.75
C GLN A 32 9.45 2.73 18.05
N LEU A 33 9.31 2.18 16.85
CA LEU A 33 8.06 2.24 16.09
C LEU A 33 6.91 1.57 16.85
N TYR A 34 7.15 0.36 17.42
CA TYR A 34 6.17 -0.34 18.22
C TYR A 34 5.73 0.47 19.43
N ASN A 35 6.69 1.03 20.17
CA ASN A 35 6.42 1.86 21.36
C ASN A 35 5.58 3.09 20.99
N ALA A 36 5.94 3.78 19.91
CA ALA A 36 5.23 4.98 19.46
C ALA A 36 3.78 4.68 19.08
N ILE A 37 3.52 3.56 18.39
CA ILE A 37 2.17 3.15 17.96
C ILE A 37 1.31 2.70 19.14
N ASN A 38 1.91 2.03 20.13
CA ASN A 38 1.17 1.39 21.21
C ASN A 38 1.17 2.19 22.53
N GLY A 39 1.89 3.34 22.58
CA GLY A 39 2.06 4.11 23.81
C GLY A 39 2.78 3.32 24.90
N THR A 40 3.73 2.47 24.50
CA THR A 40 4.53 1.62 25.41
C THR A 40 5.96 2.14 25.51
N ASP A 41 6.74 1.60 26.47
CA ASP A 41 8.13 2.02 26.72
C ASP A 41 9.02 0.79 26.96
N TYR A 42 8.98 -0.19 26.05
CA TYR A 42 9.90 -1.32 26.07
C TYR A 42 11.32 -0.85 25.76
N GLN A 43 12.31 -1.28 26.58
CA GLN A 43 13.69 -0.83 26.48
C GLN A 43 14.63 -1.86 25.85
N ASN A 44 14.23 -3.13 25.83
CA ASN A 44 15.07 -4.23 25.37
C ASN A 44 14.64 -4.71 23.96
N PRO A 45 15.41 -4.40 22.90
CA PRO A 45 15.08 -4.85 21.54
C PRO A 45 15.08 -6.37 21.36
N GLU A 46 15.76 -7.13 22.25
CA GLU A 46 15.79 -8.59 22.19
C GLU A 46 14.45 -9.24 22.57
N GLU A 47 13.52 -8.48 23.15
CA GLU A 47 12.16 -8.94 23.41
C GLU A 47 11.32 -9.08 22.14
N LEU A 48 11.77 -8.48 21.02
CA LEU A 48 11.15 -8.65 19.69
C LEU A 48 11.54 -10.01 19.10
N GLU A 49 10.56 -10.83 18.81
CA GLU A 49 10.72 -12.04 18.01
C GLU A 49 10.20 -11.78 16.59
N ILE A 50 11.12 -11.65 15.63
CA ILE A 50 10.78 -11.34 14.25
C ILE A 50 10.37 -12.61 13.51
N ASN A 51 9.16 -12.61 12.95
CA ASN A 51 8.52 -13.76 12.29
C ASN A 51 8.08 -13.43 10.84
N THR A 52 8.77 -12.50 10.18
CA THR A 52 8.42 -12.08 8.83
C THR A 52 8.39 -13.25 7.85
N LEU A 53 7.30 -13.39 7.11
CA LEU A 53 7.10 -14.46 6.13
C LEU A 53 7.94 -14.20 4.88
N GLN A 54 9.04 -14.94 4.72
CA GLN A 54 9.89 -14.85 3.53
C GLN A 54 9.41 -15.72 2.35
N ASN A 55 8.56 -16.72 2.61
CA ASN A 55 8.09 -17.69 1.62
C ASN A 55 6.64 -18.10 1.88
N ALA A 56 5.69 -17.21 1.72
CA ALA A 56 4.29 -17.61 1.70
C ALA A 56 4.03 -18.52 0.49
N ILE A 57 3.51 -19.74 0.73
CA ILE A 57 3.30 -20.78 -0.28
C ILE A 57 2.25 -20.38 -1.32
N TYR A 58 1.40 -19.39 -1.00
CA TYR A 58 0.33 -18.91 -1.86
C TYR A 58 0.65 -17.55 -2.49
N MET A 59 0.78 -17.52 -3.82
CA MET A 59 0.71 -16.34 -4.69
C MET A 59 1.79 -15.26 -4.51
N SER A 60 3.02 -15.61 -4.12
CA SER A 60 4.11 -14.61 -3.97
C SER A 60 3.76 -13.43 -3.04
N MET A 61 2.84 -13.64 -2.09
CA MET A 61 2.46 -12.64 -1.12
C MET A 61 3.40 -12.70 0.08
N HIS A 62 3.99 -11.56 0.38
CA HIS A 62 4.82 -11.37 1.57
C HIS A 62 4.22 -10.22 2.38
N ASN A 63 4.24 -10.33 3.72
CA ASN A 63 4.05 -9.16 4.55
C ASN A 63 5.40 -8.47 4.75
N ASP A 64 5.40 -7.14 4.87
CA ASP A 64 6.63 -6.37 4.99
C ASP A 64 7.37 -6.72 6.30
N ILE A 65 6.70 -6.58 7.45
CA ILE A 65 7.30 -6.90 8.76
C ILE A 65 6.27 -7.57 9.65
N SER A 66 6.62 -8.72 10.26
CA SER A 66 5.85 -9.30 11.36
C SER A 66 6.75 -9.71 12.51
N PHE A 67 6.26 -9.52 13.73
CA PHE A 67 6.99 -9.82 14.95
C PHE A 67 6.08 -10.05 16.14
N LEU A 68 6.62 -10.74 17.14
CA LEU A 68 5.99 -10.97 18.44
C LEU A 68 6.68 -10.11 19.50
N ILE A 69 5.88 -9.52 20.36
CA ILE A 69 6.30 -8.91 21.63
C ILE A 69 5.17 -9.05 22.65
N ASP A 70 5.48 -9.50 23.84
CA ASP A 70 4.53 -9.66 24.94
C ASP A 70 3.22 -10.37 24.53
N SER A 71 3.34 -11.50 23.81
CA SER A 71 2.21 -12.30 23.29
C SER A 71 1.27 -11.53 22.34
N ARG A 72 1.75 -10.46 21.70
CA ARG A 72 1.07 -9.73 20.63
C ARG A 72 1.81 -9.95 19.32
N LEU A 73 1.07 -10.30 18.29
CA LEU A 73 1.59 -10.48 16.94
C LEU A 73 1.27 -9.22 16.11
N SER A 74 2.30 -8.44 15.80
CA SER A 74 2.16 -7.23 14.97
C SER A 74 2.51 -7.55 13.54
N LEU A 75 1.62 -7.20 12.61
CA LEU A 75 1.83 -7.26 11.16
C LEU A 75 1.80 -5.83 10.63
N TYR A 76 2.93 -5.38 10.10
CA TYR A 76 3.13 -4.06 9.53
C TYR A 76 3.29 -4.15 8.03
N GLU A 77 2.54 -3.34 7.30
CA GLU A 77 2.59 -3.18 5.85
C GLU A 77 2.86 -1.73 5.49
N HIS A 78 3.69 -1.49 4.51
CA HIS A 78 3.90 -0.17 3.93
C HIS A 78 3.21 -0.09 2.57
N GLN A 79 2.50 1.02 2.31
CA GLN A 79 1.77 1.22 1.07
C GLN A 79 1.99 2.64 0.53
N SER A 80 2.59 2.74 -0.66
CA SER A 80 2.64 3.98 -1.44
C SER A 80 1.44 4.14 -2.38
N THR A 81 0.68 3.07 -2.61
CA THR A 81 -0.59 3.08 -3.35
C THR A 81 -1.66 2.45 -2.49
N TYR A 82 -2.79 3.12 -2.35
CA TYR A 82 -3.90 2.60 -1.56
C TYR A 82 -4.47 1.30 -2.14
N SER A 83 -4.63 0.29 -1.28
CA SER A 83 -5.27 -0.97 -1.62
C SER A 83 -6.38 -1.32 -0.63
N PRO A 84 -7.66 -1.35 -1.05
CA PRO A 84 -8.76 -1.76 -0.18
C PRO A 84 -8.73 -3.26 0.16
N ASN A 85 -7.89 -4.05 -0.52
CA ASN A 85 -7.81 -5.50 -0.36
C ASN A 85 -6.86 -5.95 0.78
N LEU A 86 -6.28 -5.02 1.52
CA LEU A 86 -5.33 -5.32 2.61
C LEU A 86 -5.93 -6.18 3.73
N PRO A 87 -7.20 -6.03 4.17
CA PRO A 87 -7.76 -6.92 5.18
C PRO A 87 -7.73 -8.40 4.77
N LEU A 88 -8.05 -8.72 3.52
CA LEU A 88 -7.96 -10.10 3.02
C LEU A 88 -6.51 -10.59 2.97
N ARG A 89 -5.56 -9.75 2.57
CA ARG A 89 -4.13 -10.09 2.59
C ARG A 89 -3.65 -10.38 4.01
N PHE A 90 -4.02 -9.56 4.99
CA PHE A 90 -3.69 -9.78 6.39
C PHE A 90 -4.29 -11.07 6.95
N LEU A 91 -5.53 -11.42 6.55
CA LEU A 91 -6.13 -12.71 6.92
C LEU A 91 -5.26 -13.88 6.45
N LEU A 92 -4.78 -13.84 5.21
CA LEU A 92 -3.93 -14.89 4.65
C LEU A 92 -2.58 -14.92 5.37
N TYR A 93 -1.94 -13.77 5.60
CA TYR A 93 -0.67 -13.70 6.33
C TYR A 93 -0.77 -14.23 7.77
N VAL A 94 -1.77 -13.79 8.52
CA VAL A 94 -1.93 -14.23 9.92
C VAL A 94 -2.30 -15.71 10.01
N SER A 95 -3.02 -16.24 9.02
CA SER A 95 -3.31 -17.67 8.93
C SER A 95 -2.04 -18.51 8.79
N ASP A 96 -1.13 -18.09 7.90
CA ASP A 96 0.16 -18.76 7.71
C ASP A 96 1.04 -18.66 8.96
N LEU A 97 1.10 -17.48 9.59
CA LEU A 97 1.84 -17.28 10.86
C LEU A 97 1.28 -18.16 11.99
N TYR A 98 -0.03 -18.22 12.15
CA TYR A 98 -0.64 -19.09 13.16
C TYR A 98 -0.43 -20.57 12.84
N SER A 99 -0.46 -20.96 11.58
CA SER A 99 -0.14 -22.33 11.17
C SER A 99 1.26 -22.73 11.58
N ASP A 100 2.25 -21.84 11.37
CA ASP A 100 3.63 -22.09 11.77
C ASP A 100 3.82 -22.08 13.29
N LEU A 101 3.21 -21.11 13.99
CA LEU A 101 3.26 -21.01 15.46
C LEU A 101 2.60 -22.20 16.17
N THR A 102 1.64 -22.87 15.54
CA THR A 102 0.88 -23.98 16.11
C THR A 102 1.22 -25.35 15.54
N LYS A 103 2.24 -25.46 14.67
CA LYS A 103 2.60 -26.70 13.98
C LYS A 103 2.84 -27.90 14.90
N ASP A 104 3.38 -27.65 16.10
CA ASP A 104 3.66 -28.67 17.10
C ASP A 104 2.52 -28.83 18.14
N ALA A 105 1.43 -28.06 18.00
CA ALA A 105 0.31 -28.09 18.92
C ALA A 105 -0.74 -29.12 18.49
N ASN A 106 -1.31 -29.86 19.47
CA ASN A 106 -2.41 -30.77 19.18
C ASN A 106 -3.75 -30.03 19.13
N LEU A 107 -4.12 -29.54 17.96
CA LEU A 107 -5.35 -28.79 17.73
C LEU A 107 -6.63 -29.66 17.85
N TYR A 108 -6.49 -30.99 17.81
CA TYR A 108 -7.59 -31.95 17.98
C TYR A 108 -7.75 -32.40 19.44
N GLY A 109 -6.90 -31.92 20.32
CA GLY A 109 -6.95 -32.25 21.74
C GLY A 109 -8.06 -31.48 22.45
N THR A 110 -8.29 -31.83 23.73
CA THR A 110 -9.28 -31.17 24.60
C THR A 110 -8.74 -29.92 25.31
N LYS A 111 -7.43 -29.67 25.22
CA LYS A 111 -6.77 -28.52 25.84
C LYS A 111 -6.80 -27.32 24.88
N LEU A 112 -7.26 -26.17 25.38
CA LEU A 112 -7.25 -24.93 24.61
C LEU A 112 -5.80 -24.54 24.24
N VAL A 113 -5.55 -24.35 22.95
CA VAL A 113 -4.31 -23.77 22.43
C VAL A 113 -4.47 -22.26 22.36
N LYS A 114 -3.63 -21.53 23.08
CA LYS A 114 -3.62 -20.06 23.04
C LYS A 114 -2.69 -19.60 21.93
N ILE A 115 -3.11 -18.56 21.21
CA ILE A 115 -2.35 -17.90 20.14
C ILE A 115 -2.16 -16.42 20.47
N PRO A 116 -1.11 -15.75 19.96
CA PRO A 116 -0.90 -14.33 20.16
C PRO A 116 -2.03 -13.49 19.58
N THR A 117 -2.36 -12.37 20.21
CA THR A 117 -3.35 -11.43 19.70
C THR A 117 -2.78 -10.66 18.51
N PRO A 118 -3.41 -10.67 17.32
CA PRO A 118 -2.89 -10.01 16.15
C PRO A 118 -3.22 -8.51 16.15
N LYS A 119 -2.33 -7.70 15.57
CA LYS A 119 -2.55 -6.29 15.20
C LYS A 119 -2.10 -6.07 13.77
N PHE A 120 -2.89 -5.35 13.00
CA PHE A 120 -2.67 -5.07 11.59
C PHE A 120 -2.54 -3.57 11.39
N ILE A 121 -1.34 -3.12 11.00
CA ILE A 121 -1.03 -1.70 10.80
C ILE A 121 -0.52 -1.49 9.38
N ILE A 122 -1.06 -0.49 8.72
CA ILE A 122 -0.69 -0.05 7.38
C ILE A 122 -0.08 1.34 7.50
N PHE A 123 1.16 1.51 7.06
CA PHE A 123 1.80 2.81 6.94
C PHE A 123 1.62 3.30 5.50
N TYR A 124 0.78 4.32 5.34
CA TYR A 124 0.48 4.89 4.05
C TYR A 124 1.26 6.18 3.82
N ASN A 125 2.02 6.23 2.73
CA ASN A 125 2.71 7.42 2.29
C ASN A 125 2.49 7.71 0.78
N GLY A 126 1.35 7.30 0.23
CA GLY A 126 1.01 7.55 -1.17
C GLY A 126 0.63 8.99 -1.46
N VAL A 127 0.41 9.29 -2.73
CA VAL A 127 0.06 10.63 -3.23
C VAL A 127 -1.44 10.95 -3.14
N GLU A 128 -2.30 9.95 -2.96
CA GLU A 128 -3.73 10.18 -2.76
C GLU A 128 -3.97 10.78 -1.37
N GLU A 129 -4.80 11.82 -1.31
CA GLU A 129 -5.19 12.41 -0.04
C GLU A 129 -5.98 11.41 0.81
N ARG A 130 -5.52 11.17 2.04
CA ARG A 130 -6.13 10.25 3.00
C ARG A 130 -6.14 10.88 4.38
N PRO A 131 -7.15 10.54 5.22
CA PRO A 131 -7.17 11.02 6.60
C PRO A 131 -5.96 10.49 7.39
N ASP A 132 -5.72 11.08 8.55
CA ASP A 132 -4.65 10.65 9.45
C ASP A 132 -4.74 9.17 9.80
N ILE A 133 -5.95 8.70 10.10
CA ILE A 133 -6.25 7.31 10.46
C ILE A 133 -7.50 6.85 9.70
N GLU A 134 -7.41 5.67 9.12
CA GLU A 134 -8.53 4.99 8.45
C GLU A 134 -8.58 3.53 8.91
N TYR A 135 -9.80 2.99 9.07
CA TYR A 135 -10.01 1.59 9.46
C TYR A 135 -10.54 0.80 8.27
N LEU A 136 -9.82 -0.24 7.89
CA LEU A 136 -10.18 -1.14 6.81
C LEU A 136 -10.67 -2.46 7.41
N LYS A 137 -11.87 -2.91 7.03
CA LYS A 137 -12.48 -4.13 7.56
C LYS A 137 -12.60 -5.21 6.49
N LEU A 138 -12.39 -6.45 6.91
CA LEU A 138 -12.64 -7.59 6.04
C LEU A 138 -14.12 -7.71 5.69
N SER A 139 -15.01 -7.33 6.62
CA SER A 139 -16.47 -7.32 6.40
C SER A 139 -16.90 -6.41 5.25
N ASP A 140 -16.18 -5.33 4.95
CA ASP A 140 -16.49 -4.43 3.84
C ASP A 140 -16.24 -5.09 2.47
N MET A 141 -15.54 -6.21 2.43
CA MET A 141 -15.24 -6.98 1.21
C MET A 141 -16.28 -8.08 0.93
N TYR A 142 -17.20 -8.35 1.85
CA TYR A 142 -18.20 -9.38 1.64
C TYR A 142 -19.29 -8.91 0.67
N THR A 143 -19.68 -9.81 -0.23
CA THR A 143 -20.69 -9.53 -1.25
C THR A 143 -22.11 -9.35 -0.68
N ARG A 144 -22.30 -9.70 0.59
CA ARG A 144 -23.59 -9.58 1.29
C ARG A 144 -23.37 -9.03 2.69
N GLU A 145 -24.14 -8.02 3.04
CA GLU A 145 -24.18 -7.46 4.38
C GLU A 145 -24.95 -8.39 5.34
N GLU A 146 -24.41 -8.55 6.55
CA GLU A 146 -25.01 -9.32 7.63
C GLU A 146 -24.98 -8.49 8.93
N GLU A 147 -25.92 -8.69 9.83
CA GLU A 147 -25.92 -8.02 11.14
C GLU A 147 -24.71 -8.40 12.00
N ARG A 148 -24.17 -9.60 11.79
CA ARG A 148 -22.99 -10.12 12.49
C ARG A 148 -22.19 -11.04 11.58
N TYR A 149 -20.94 -10.73 11.44
CA TYR A 149 -20.00 -11.56 10.68
C TYR A 149 -19.36 -12.63 11.58
N ALA A 150 -19.28 -13.86 11.09
CA ALA A 150 -18.60 -14.96 11.79
C ALA A 150 -17.07 -14.84 11.72
N LEU A 151 -16.57 -14.16 10.69
CA LEU A 151 -15.17 -13.83 10.50
C LEU A 151 -15.06 -12.36 10.15
N ASP A 152 -14.28 -11.61 10.92
CA ASP A 152 -13.94 -10.23 10.61
C ASP A 152 -12.52 -9.92 11.07
N LEU A 153 -11.93 -8.90 10.45
CA LEU A 153 -10.58 -8.41 10.73
C LEU A 153 -10.57 -6.91 10.46
N GLU A 154 -10.01 -6.14 11.37
CA GLU A 154 -9.84 -4.70 11.21
C GLU A 154 -8.36 -4.36 11.14
N ALA A 155 -7.95 -3.65 10.10
CA ALA A 155 -6.62 -3.09 9.93
C ALA A 155 -6.66 -1.57 10.07
N VAL A 156 -5.64 -1.00 10.69
CA VAL A 156 -5.51 0.45 10.90
C VAL A 156 -4.52 1.00 9.88
N LEU A 157 -4.99 1.87 8.99
CA LEU A 157 -4.15 2.64 8.09
C LEU A 157 -3.77 3.95 8.78
N ILE A 158 -2.47 4.23 8.85
CA ILE A 158 -1.88 5.43 9.42
C ILE A 158 -1.20 6.20 8.28
N ASN A 159 -1.70 7.39 7.99
CA ASN A 159 -1.09 8.28 7.01
C ASN A 159 0.21 8.86 7.59
N ILE A 160 1.34 8.51 6.98
CA ILE A 160 2.67 8.95 7.41
C ILE A 160 3.27 10.03 6.50
N ASN A 161 2.47 10.65 5.62
CA ASN A 161 2.93 11.80 4.86
C ASN A 161 3.22 13.01 5.78
N PRO A 162 4.08 13.95 5.37
CA PRO A 162 4.33 15.18 6.12
C PRO A 162 3.03 15.94 6.42
N GLY A 163 2.89 16.41 7.66
CA GLY A 163 1.68 17.12 8.13
C GLY A 163 0.59 16.21 8.71
N HIS A 164 0.77 14.89 8.65
CA HIS A 164 -0.13 13.90 9.23
C HIS A 164 0.46 13.26 10.49
N ASN A 165 -0.41 12.85 11.44
CA ASN A 165 -0.04 12.11 12.66
C ASN A 165 1.19 12.67 13.39
N GLU A 166 1.23 13.99 13.59
CA GLU A 166 2.40 14.72 14.14
C GLU A 166 2.86 14.19 15.51
N GLU A 167 1.94 13.72 16.34
CA GLU A 167 2.27 13.12 17.63
C GLU A 167 3.09 11.83 17.45
N LEU A 168 2.63 10.93 16.59
CA LEU A 168 3.35 9.70 16.24
C LEU A 168 4.72 10.01 15.62
N MET A 169 4.76 10.97 14.71
CA MET A 169 6.00 11.43 14.07
C MET A 169 6.98 12.06 15.08
N GLY A 170 6.46 12.71 16.13
CA GLY A 170 7.25 13.21 17.24
C GLY A 170 7.86 12.11 18.10
N MET A 171 7.13 11.01 18.31
CA MET A 171 7.57 9.86 19.11
C MET A 171 8.53 8.91 18.38
N CYS A 172 8.44 8.82 17.05
CA CYS A 172 9.30 7.94 16.25
C CYS A 172 10.09 8.76 15.21
N LYS A 173 11.30 9.17 15.59
CA LYS A 173 12.18 9.95 14.69
C LYS A 173 12.44 9.22 13.38
N THR A 174 12.70 7.92 13.43
CA THR A 174 13.01 7.12 12.23
C THR A 174 11.83 7.10 11.25
N LEU A 175 10.58 7.03 11.73
CA LEU A 175 9.38 7.10 10.89
C LEU A 175 9.24 8.48 10.23
N ARG A 176 9.42 9.55 11.01
CA ARG A 176 9.42 10.92 10.49
C ARG A 176 10.51 11.14 9.44
N ASP A 177 11.73 10.69 9.73
CA ASP A 177 12.86 10.81 8.81
C ASP A 177 12.61 10.02 7.50
N TYR A 178 11.95 8.86 7.60
CA TYR A 178 11.53 8.07 6.44
C TYR A 178 10.52 8.83 5.58
N SER A 179 9.48 9.38 6.18
CA SER A 179 8.46 10.21 5.53
C SER A 179 9.10 11.40 4.80
N GLU A 180 9.96 12.14 5.47
CA GLU A 180 10.68 13.29 4.93
C GLU A 180 11.57 12.90 3.73
N TYR A 181 12.29 11.80 3.83
CA TYR A 181 13.13 11.30 2.75
C TYR A 181 12.31 10.95 1.50
N THR A 182 11.24 10.19 1.66
CA THR A 182 10.38 9.77 0.54
C THR A 182 9.70 10.95 -0.14
N GLU A 183 9.24 11.94 0.63
CA GLU A 183 8.67 13.17 0.11
C GLU A 183 9.68 13.99 -0.70
N ARG A 184 10.94 14.10 -0.24
CA ARG A 184 12.00 14.77 -1.00
C ARG A 184 12.29 14.07 -2.32
N VAL A 185 12.29 12.74 -2.34
CA VAL A 185 12.47 11.98 -3.58
C VAL A 185 11.36 12.33 -4.58
N ARG A 186 10.10 12.32 -4.15
CA ARG A 186 8.96 12.68 -5.01
C ARG A 186 9.07 14.10 -5.55
N LYS A 187 9.30 15.06 -4.66
CA LYS A 187 9.44 16.47 -5.03
C LYS A 187 10.55 16.69 -6.06
N TYR A 188 11.72 16.09 -5.88
CA TYR A 188 12.82 16.26 -6.82
C TYR A 188 12.59 15.53 -8.14
N ALA A 189 11.83 14.43 -8.13
CA ALA A 189 11.46 13.68 -9.34
C ALA A 189 10.48 14.43 -10.25
N GLU A 190 9.84 15.51 -9.76
CA GLU A 190 9.05 16.42 -10.59
C GLU A 190 9.93 17.32 -11.49
N GLU A 191 11.14 17.64 -11.02
CA GLU A 191 12.05 18.58 -11.69
C GLU A 191 13.18 17.89 -12.46
N GLU A 192 13.55 16.67 -12.07
CA GLU A 192 14.71 15.96 -12.62
C GLU A 192 14.46 14.45 -12.76
N SER A 193 15.39 13.73 -13.40
CA SER A 193 15.27 12.28 -13.52
C SER A 193 15.33 11.59 -12.16
N ILE A 194 14.59 10.49 -11.99
CA ILE A 194 14.49 9.75 -10.72
C ILE A 194 15.86 9.37 -10.15
N ASP A 195 16.83 9.00 -11.00
CA ASP A 195 18.19 8.67 -10.57
C ASP A 195 18.90 9.85 -9.89
N LYS A 196 18.70 11.07 -10.43
CA LYS A 196 19.27 12.31 -9.87
C LYS A 196 18.50 12.75 -8.63
N ALA A 197 17.18 12.68 -8.67
CA ALA A 197 16.31 13.03 -7.56
C ALA A 197 16.63 12.21 -6.32
N VAL A 198 16.77 10.89 -6.45
CA VAL A 198 17.15 10.00 -5.35
C VAL A 198 18.54 10.30 -4.84
N GLU A 199 19.52 10.50 -5.74
CA GLU A 199 20.90 10.80 -5.34
C GLU A 199 21.01 12.13 -4.58
N ARG A 200 20.26 13.14 -5.01
CA ARG A 200 20.15 14.43 -4.35
C ARG A 200 19.49 14.29 -2.98
N ALA A 201 18.34 13.62 -2.91
CA ALA A 201 17.64 13.39 -1.65
C ALA A 201 18.50 12.67 -0.62
N ILE A 202 19.20 11.57 -1.02
CA ILE A 202 20.13 10.86 -0.15
C ILE A 202 21.24 11.79 0.36
N THR A 203 21.83 12.59 -0.52
CA THR A 203 22.96 13.46 -0.17
C THR A 203 22.55 14.54 0.83
N GLU A 204 21.41 15.19 0.59
CA GLU A 204 20.87 16.25 1.46
C GLU A 204 20.40 15.67 2.80
N CYS A 205 19.67 14.55 2.79
CA CYS A 205 19.22 13.89 4.01
C CYS A 205 20.39 13.46 4.90
N ILE A 206 21.46 12.89 4.34
CA ILE A 206 22.67 12.56 5.11
C ILE A 206 23.25 13.80 5.76
N LYS A 207 23.37 14.92 5.02
CA LYS A 207 23.92 16.18 5.51
C LYS A 207 23.09 16.78 6.66
N GLU A 208 21.78 16.62 6.59
CA GLU A 208 20.83 17.17 7.57
C GLU A 208 20.55 16.22 8.74
N GLY A 209 21.09 15.01 8.74
CA GLY A 209 20.91 14.02 9.81
C GLY A 209 19.64 13.21 9.70
N ILE A 210 18.92 13.28 8.55
CA ILE A 210 17.71 12.54 8.24
C ILE A 210 18.11 11.15 7.76
N LEU A 211 17.71 10.09 8.48
CA LEU A 211 18.14 8.71 8.22
C LEU A 211 19.65 8.57 7.96
N SER A 212 20.47 9.51 8.43
CA SER A 212 21.87 9.65 8.01
C SER A 212 22.71 8.39 8.22
N GLY A 213 22.53 7.71 9.36
CA GLY A 213 23.21 6.45 9.67
C GLY A 213 22.84 5.32 8.74
N PHE A 214 21.56 5.21 8.38
CA PHE A 214 21.07 4.22 7.43
C PHE A 214 21.51 4.52 5.99
N LEU A 215 21.25 5.72 5.51
CA LEU A 215 21.55 6.14 4.13
C LEU A 215 23.06 6.13 3.84
N SER A 216 23.91 6.53 4.80
CA SER A 216 25.36 6.47 4.63
C SER A 216 25.89 5.04 4.50
N LYS A 217 25.33 4.11 5.28
CA LYS A 217 25.77 2.71 5.30
C LYS A 217 25.21 1.92 4.11
N ASN A 218 23.99 2.20 3.68
CA ASN A 218 23.25 1.42 2.68
C ASN A 218 22.96 2.25 1.40
N ARG A 219 23.82 3.22 1.05
CA ARG A 219 23.56 4.20 -0.02
C ARG A 219 23.15 3.57 -1.36
N ALA A 220 23.87 2.53 -1.79
CA ALA A 220 23.63 1.90 -3.08
C ALA A 220 22.30 1.12 -3.11
N GLU A 221 22.01 0.39 -2.04
CA GLU A 221 20.76 -0.37 -1.87
C GLU A 221 19.59 0.57 -1.71
N ALA A 222 19.70 1.60 -0.86
CA ALA A 222 18.68 2.61 -0.66
C ALA A 222 18.34 3.33 -1.98
N LYS A 223 19.35 3.72 -2.75
CA LYS A 223 19.17 4.31 -4.08
C LYS A 223 18.40 3.38 -5.01
N LYS A 224 18.82 2.13 -5.12
CA LYS A 224 18.19 1.13 -5.97
C LYS A 224 16.73 0.88 -5.57
N MET A 225 16.43 0.76 -4.27
CA MET A 225 15.08 0.54 -3.78
C MET A 225 14.18 1.76 -4.00
N SER A 226 14.66 2.96 -3.73
CA SER A 226 13.90 4.19 -3.95
C SER A 226 13.51 4.40 -5.41
N ILE A 227 14.42 4.12 -6.35
CA ILE A 227 14.13 4.17 -7.79
C ILE A 227 13.07 3.13 -8.15
N TYR A 228 13.22 1.91 -7.66
CA TYR A 228 12.27 0.84 -7.93
C TYR A 228 10.86 1.14 -7.39
N GLU A 229 10.75 1.60 -6.13
CA GLU A 229 9.47 1.95 -5.51
C GLU A 229 8.78 3.10 -6.25
N PHE A 230 9.54 4.12 -6.67
CA PHE A 230 9.01 5.24 -7.44
C PHE A 230 8.49 4.80 -8.81
N ASP A 231 9.22 3.95 -9.52
CA ASP A 231 8.80 3.43 -10.81
C ASP A 231 7.56 2.52 -10.67
N GLU A 232 7.49 1.68 -9.63
CA GLU A 232 6.31 0.87 -9.32
C GLU A 232 5.09 1.74 -9.01
N GLU A 233 5.24 2.77 -8.17
CA GLU A 233 4.18 3.72 -7.83
C GLU A 233 3.66 4.46 -9.07
N LYS A 234 4.57 4.93 -9.92
CA LYS A 234 4.24 5.59 -11.18
C LYS A 234 3.50 4.66 -12.14
N HIS A 235 3.94 3.42 -12.28
CA HIS A 235 3.31 2.42 -13.14
C HIS A 235 1.89 2.09 -12.64
N MET A 236 1.73 1.83 -11.35
CA MET A 236 0.41 1.56 -10.75
C MET A 236 -0.57 2.72 -10.92
N ARG A 237 -0.07 3.96 -10.79
CA ARG A 237 -0.89 5.15 -11.04
C ARG A 237 -1.32 5.23 -12.50
N GLN A 238 -0.42 5.02 -13.45
CA GLN A 238 -0.73 5.03 -14.88
C GLN A 238 -1.74 3.94 -15.27
N GLU A 239 -1.60 2.72 -14.75
CA GLU A 239 -2.57 1.64 -14.97
C GLU A 239 -3.95 1.99 -14.40
N ARG A 240 -3.98 2.63 -13.23
CA ARG A 240 -5.24 3.05 -12.62
C ARG A 240 -5.91 4.16 -13.42
N GLU A 241 -5.17 5.17 -13.84
CA GLU A 241 -5.66 6.24 -14.70
C GLU A 241 -6.22 5.68 -16.02
N ALA A 242 -5.47 4.79 -16.69
CA ALA A 242 -5.92 4.14 -17.92
C ALA A 242 -7.20 3.29 -17.72
N SER A 243 -7.28 2.54 -16.61
CA SER A 243 -8.48 1.76 -16.28
C SER A 243 -9.69 2.63 -15.98
N LEU A 244 -9.49 3.78 -15.33
CA LEU A 244 -10.55 4.75 -15.06
C LEU A 244 -11.05 5.39 -16.37
N GLU A 245 -10.15 5.79 -17.27
CA GLU A 245 -10.48 6.33 -18.58
C GLU A 245 -11.27 5.30 -19.42
N GLU A 246 -10.82 4.04 -19.45
CA GLU A 246 -11.53 2.97 -20.16
C GLU A 246 -12.93 2.73 -19.56
N GLY A 247 -13.06 2.69 -18.25
CA GLY A 247 -14.37 2.56 -17.58
C GLY A 247 -15.30 3.73 -17.85
N MET A 248 -14.77 4.95 -17.84
CA MET A 248 -15.52 6.16 -18.17
C MET A 248 -16.00 6.14 -19.63
N GLU A 249 -15.12 5.73 -20.56
CA GLU A 249 -15.44 5.64 -21.98
C GLU A 249 -16.54 4.59 -22.26
N ILE A 250 -16.48 3.44 -21.57
CA ILE A 250 -17.53 2.41 -21.64
C ILE A 250 -18.87 2.97 -21.13
N GLY A 251 -18.86 3.69 -20.00
CA GLY A 251 -20.04 4.32 -19.44
C GLY A 251 -20.66 5.38 -20.33
N ILE A 252 -19.85 6.26 -20.90
CA ILE A 252 -20.26 7.30 -21.87
C ILE A 252 -20.91 6.65 -23.08
N LYS A 253 -20.26 5.65 -23.68
CA LYS A 253 -20.78 4.92 -24.84
C LYS A 253 -22.13 4.26 -24.54
N ALA A 254 -22.26 3.62 -23.38
CA ALA A 254 -23.51 3.00 -22.96
C ALA A 254 -24.64 4.03 -22.78
N LEU A 255 -24.33 5.18 -22.14
CA LEU A 255 -25.30 6.27 -21.95
C LEU A 255 -25.76 6.86 -23.28
N ILE A 256 -24.85 7.10 -24.24
CA ILE A 256 -25.19 7.63 -25.58
C ILE A 256 -26.15 6.65 -26.25
N ARG A 257 -25.83 5.37 -26.36
CA ARG A 257 -26.63 4.37 -27.05
C ARG A 257 -28.00 4.20 -26.40
N ASP A 258 -28.10 4.04 -25.10
CA ASP A 258 -29.37 3.89 -24.39
C ASP A 258 -30.30 5.08 -24.64
N ASN A 259 -29.76 6.29 -24.64
CA ASN A 259 -30.56 7.49 -24.88
C ASN A 259 -30.94 7.67 -26.36
N GLN A 260 -30.09 7.26 -27.32
CA GLN A 260 -30.42 7.24 -28.75
C GLN A 260 -31.55 6.25 -29.03
N GLU A 261 -31.46 5.03 -28.48
CA GLU A 261 -32.55 4.03 -28.58
C GLU A 261 -33.85 4.53 -27.93
N GLY A 262 -33.74 5.34 -26.87
CA GLY A 262 -34.86 6.02 -26.23
C GLY A 262 -35.40 7.25 -27.00
N GLY A 263 -34.85 7.59 -28.18
CA GLY A 263 -35.29 8.70 -29.02
C GLY A 263 -34.95 10.09 -28.47
N LYS A 264 -33.92 10.22 -27.62
CA LYS A 264 -33.44 11.52 -27.11
C LYS A 264 -32.66 12.30 -28.15
N THR A 265 -32.77 13.64 -28.08
CA THR A 265 -31.98 14.50 -28.96
C THR A 265 -30.52 14.58 -28.55
N LYS A 266 -29.65 15.03 -29.49
CA LYS A 266 -28.22 15.27 -29.25
C LYS A 266 -28.02 16.19 -28.02
N GLU A 267 -28.79 17.28 -27.97
CA GLU A 267 -28.68 18.27 -26.89
C GLU A 267 -29.03 17.64 -25.50
N GLU A 268 -30.10 16.84 -25.46
CA GLU A 268 -30.49 16.14 -24.21
C GLU A 268 -29.43 15.14 -23.75
N ILE A 269 -28.73 14.47 -24.66
CA ILE A 269 -27.66 13.53 -24.39
C ILE A 269 -26.40 14.27 -23.88
N ILE A 270 -26.02 15.37 -24.57
CA ILE A 270 -24.88 16.20 -24.14
C ILE A 270 -25.07 16.72 -22.71
N ILE A 271 -26.26 17.24 -22.37
CA ILE A 271 -26.60 17.70 -21.01
C ILE A 271 -26.39 16.57 -19.98
N LYS A 272 -26.74 15.34 -20.32
CA LYS A 272 -26.54 14.18 -19.44
C LYS A 272 -25.06 13.80 -19.30
N LEU A 273 -24.30 13.84 -20.38
CA LEU A 273 -22.86 13.60 -20.36
C LEU A 273 -22.14 14.59 -19.45
N VAL A 274 -22.41 15.89 -19.61
CA VAL A 274 -21.89 16.95 -18.76
C VAL A 274 -22.25 16.69 -17.28
N LYS A 275 -23.50 16.34 -17.02
CA LYS A 275 -24.00 16.15 -15.64
C LYS A 275 -23.44 14.91 -14.93
N TYR A 276 -23.33 13.78 -15.63
CA TYR A 276 -23.02 12.50 -15.00
C TYR A 276 -21.54 12.12 -15.05
N PHE A 277 -20.80 12.68 -16.03
CA PHE A 277 -19.38 12.43 -16.22
C PHE A 277 -18.51 13.66 -15.97
N GLU A 278 -19.11 14.77 -15.49
CA GLU A 278 -18.42 16.03 -15.18
C GLU A 278 -17.59 16.59 -16.35
N LEU A 279 -18.03 16.30 -17.59
CA LEU A 279 -17.39 16.76 -18.81
C LEU A 279 -17.73 18.25 -19.09
N THR A 280 -16.87 18.93 -19.84
CA THR A 280 -17.24 20.17 -20.51
C THR A 280 -18.20 19.90 -21.67
N GLU A 281 -18.94 20.91 -22.15
CA GLU A 281 -19.80 20.76 -23.30
C GLU A 281 -19.02 20.32 -24.56
N GLU A 282 -17.81 20.86 -24.74
CA GLU A 282 -16.92 20.53 -25.85
C GLU A 282 -16.49 19.06 -25.82
N GLU A 283 -16.10 18.56 -24.66
CA GLU A 283 -15.74 17.14 -24.47
C GLU A 283 -16.94 16.21 -24.69
N ALA A 284 -18.10 16.59 -24.19
CA ALA A 284 -19.33 15.83 -24.37
C ALA A 284 -19.75 15.75 -25.85
N GLU A 285 -19.56 16.82 -26.62
CA GLU A 285 -19.79 16.82 -28.07
C GLU A 285 -18.83 15.87 -28.80
N VAL A 286 -17.54 15.90 -28.46
CA VAL A 286 -16.53 14.99 -29.02
C VAL A 286 -16.88 13.52 -28.77
N TYR A 287 -17.28 13.19 -27.52
CA TYR A 287 -17.71 11.84 -27.23
C TYR A 287 -19.00 11.44 -27.91
N TYR A 288 -19.97 12.35 -28.03
CA TYR A 288 -21.19 12.08 -28.76
C TYR A 288 -20.88 11.77 -30.22
N GLU A 289 -20.09 12.58 -30.93
CA GLU A 289 -19.70 12.37 -32.32
C GLU A 289 -18.89 11.08 -32.53
N LYS A 290 -18.07 10.70 -31.54
CA LYS A 290 -17.31 9.45 -31.59
C LYS A 290 -18.19 8.20 -31.52
N TYR A 291 -19.32 8.27 -30.80
CA TYR A 291 -20.19 7.12 -30.54
C TYR A 291 -21.59 7.25 -31.13
N GLU A 292 -21.88 8.32 -31.87
CA GLU A 292 -23.08 8.44 -32.64
C GLU A 292 -23.12 7.32 -33.69
N GLU A 293 -24.11 6.41 -33.56
CA GLU A 293 -24.34 5.44 -34.63
C GLU A 293 -24.90 6.17 -35.85
N CYS A 294 -24.19 6.14 -36.97
CA CYS A 294 -24.71 6.57 -38.25
C CYS A 294 -25.95 5.73 -38.55
N SER A 295 -27.12 6.37 -38.52
CA SER A 295 -28.42 5.81 -38.90
C SER A 295 -28.45 5.40 -40.36
#